data_db53a291d06502d5c3f0c6af747d5c13
#
_entry.id   db53a291d06502d5c3f0c6af747d5c13
#
_cell.length_a   1.000
_cell.length_b   1.000
_cell.length_c   1.000
_cell.angle_alpha   90.00
_cell.angle_beta   90.00
_cell.angle_gamma   90.00
#
_symmetry.space_group_name_H-M   'P 1'
#
loop_
_entity.id
_entity.type
_entity.pdbx_description
1 polymer ?
#
loop_
_entity_poly.entity_id
_entity_poly.type
_entity_poly.pdbx_seq_one_letter_code
_entity_poly.pdbx_strand_id
1 'polypeptide(L)'
;MVQSSSHQHSQMPSVIKQRPWEPSPSTKAVLYTNANIVDPEAAEVHYGASFQVEDGVITGVWKNGAEQPTPGNEGITTIDLHNHFVCPGLIDCHVHLTAAPGDVTLKGMYATEASTLAFRSAYLAREMLLRGFTTVRDTGGADAGLRDSIVEGLVKGPRLFIAGKALSQTGGHGDFRSRHEGSQHKCCGGDLPGLSRVCDGVPQCLEAVRDEIRRGADFIKIMCGGGVATLTDPLSMLQFTPEEIRAITTTAGYSGKYVTAHAYTTQAIRHAVDNGVRGIEHGNFVDSETAAYLKEKDVVVTPTLVVYQAYEIADKPPFDNLLTPAGKAKNRQVLASGLESLKILHEAGVTMCYGSDLLSVLHPLQSGEFSIRSQVLPAASILKSATTNAAAYLGMTDRLGQIKAGAFADFIILTGNPLEDITVLDNANSSFLAIFKEGRVVASKLESVVQDVNYRDFTLPGEGRGITGHMYLN
;
A
#
# COMPACT_ATOMS: atom_id res chain seq x y z
N MET A 1 -1.04 -40.22 61.38
CA MET A 1 -1.03 -38.79 61.00
C MET A 1 -0.16 -38.64 59.78
N VAL A 2 -0.75 -38.52 58.60
CA VAL A 2 -0.05 -38.32 57.33
C VAL A 2 -0.15 -36.84 57.03
N GLN A 3 1.01 -36.13 57.05
CA GLN A 3 1.07 -34.74 56.65
C GLN A 3 0.93 -34.63 55.16
N SER A 4 -0.13 -33.97 54.71
CA SER A 4 -0.31 -33.56 53.30
C SER A 4 0.62 -32.42 53.00
N SER A 5 1.67 -32.67 52.18
CA SER A 5 2.47 -31.64 51.59
C SER A 5 1.67 -30.91 50.51
N SER A 6 1.27 -29.68 50.79
CA SER A 6 0.68 -28.78 49.82
C SER A 6 1.77 -28.41 48.77
N HIS A 7 1.63 -28.91 47.55
CA HIS A 7 2.40 -28.43 46.43
C HIS A 7 1.96 -26.98 46.15
N GLN A 8 2.80 -26.01 46.56
CA GLN A 8 2.70 -24.64 46.07
C GLN A 8 3.01 -24.67 44.55
N HIS A 9 1.96 -24.50 43.74
CA HIS A 9 2.18 -24.11 42.35
C HIS A 9 2.92 -22.80 42.37
N SER A 10 4.19 -22.80 42.01
CA SER A 10 4.96 -21.59 41.77
C SER A 10 4.28 -20.85 40.60
N GLN A 11 3.61 -19.75 40.91
CA GLN A 11 3.17 -18.84 39.88
C GLN A 11 4.38 -18.38 39.06
N MET A 12 4.39 -18.63 37.74
CA MET A 12 5.41 -18.12 36.88
C MET A 12 5.54 -16.59 37.07
N PRO A 13 6.77 -16.05 37.07
CA PRO A 13 6.94 -14.61 37.22
C PRO A 13 6.12 -13.86 36.21
N SER A 14 5.42 -12.78 36.60
CA SER A 14 4.61 -11.91 35.75
C SER A 14 5.37 -11.24 34.59
N VAL A 15 6.69 -11.43 34.55
CA VAL A 15 7.61 -10.91 33.53
C VAL A 15 7.68 -11.78 32.27
N ILE A 16 7.20 -13.05 32.32
CA ILE A 16 7.26 -13.96 31.17
C ILE A 16 6.01 -13.74 30.31
N LYS A 17 6.18 -13.05 29.19
CA LYS A 17 5.15 -12.87 28.15
C LYS A 17 5.42 -13.83 26.99
N GLN A 18 4.36 -14.43 26.44
CA GLN A 18 4.45 -15.27 25.24
C GLN A 18 4.93 -14.48 24.02
N ARG A 19 4.51 -13.22 23.91
CA ARG A 19 4.90 -12.27 22.85
C ARG A 19 5.44 -10.99 23.50
N PRO A 20 6.72 -10.95 23.90
CA PRO A 20 7.27 -9.79 24.61
C PRO A 20 7.38 -8.52 23.75
N TRP A 21 7.32 -8.66 22.41
CA TRP A 21 7.30 -7.55 21.45
C TRP A 21 5.92 -6.95 21.23
N GLU A 22 4.84 -7.63 21.66
CA GLU A 22 3.47 -7.14 21.50
C GLU A 22 3.30 -5.82 22.27
N PRO A 23 2.86 -4.74 21.57
CA PRO A 23 2.69 -3.45 22.22
C PRO A 23 1.67 -3.51 23.35
N SER A 24 1.99 -2.90 24.49
CA SER A 24 1.01 -2.74 25.55
C SER A 24 -0.19 -1.91 25.06
N PRO A 25 -1.42 -2.24 25.45
CA PRO A 25 -2.59 -1.41 25.14
C PRO A 25 -2.34 0.05 25.55
N SER A 26 -2.74 1.00 24.71
CA SER A 26 -2.73 2.41 25.08
C SER A 26 -4.02 2.70 25.83
N THR A 27 -3.96 2.79 27.14
CA THR A 27 -5.13 2.98 28.02
C THR A 27 -5.49 4.44 28.27
N LYS A 28 -4.79 5.39 27.66
CA LYS A 28 -5.01 6.81 27.89
C LYS A 28 -5.69 7.44 26.68
N ALA A 29 -6.82 8.11 26.95
CA ALA A 29 -7.45 8.98 25.97
C ALA A 29 -6.58 10.22 25.73
N VAL A 30 -6.42 10.60 24.46
CA VAL A 30 -5.71 11.82 24.06
C VAL A 30 -6.68 12.71 23.29
N LEU A 31 -6.87 13.93 23.76
CA LEU A 31 -7.62 14.98 23.10
C LEU A 31 -6.64 15.89 22.33
N TYR A 32 -6.76 15.92 21.03
CA TYR A 32 -6.02 16.84 20.16
C TYR A 32 -6.90 18.07 19.91
N THR A 33 -6.35 19.26 20.17
CA THR A 33 -7.05 20.56 20.03
C THR A 33 -6.36 21.44 19.01
N ASN A 34 -7.05 22.48 18.55
CA ASN A 34 -6.55 23.45 17.56
C ASN A 34 -5.99 22.74 16.30
N ALA A 35 -6.73 21.76 15.78
CA ALA A 35 -6.39 21.00 14.60
C ALA A 35 -7.09 21.57 13.35
N ASN A 36 -6.38 21.73 12.24
CA ASN A 36 -6.99 21.95 10.94
C ASN A 36 -7.21 20.59 10.28
N ILE A 37 -8.39 20.01 10.49
CA ILE A 37 -8.69 18.65 10.02
C ILE A 37 -9.04 18.70 8.54
N VAL A 38 -8.26 17.96 7.74
CA VAL A 38 -8.50 17.78 6.31
C VAL A 38 -9.54 16.68 6.10
N ASP A 39 -10.63 17.02 5.44
CA ASP A 39 -11.66 16.07 5.01
C ASP A 39 -11.50 15.77 3.51
N PRO A 40 -10.93 14.62 3.14
CA PRO A 40 -10.74 14.27 1.72
C PRO A 40 -12.07 14.03 0.99
N GLU A 41 -13.13 13.57 1.68
CA GLU A 41 -14.41 13.25 1.05
C GLU A 41 -15.17 14.51 0.68
N ALA A 42 -15.24 15.47 1.61
CA ALA A 42 -15.87 16.77 1.37
C ALA A 42 -14.97 17.75 0.59
N ALA A 43 -13.67 17.46 0.45
CA ALA A 43 -12.65 18.35 -0.09
C ALA A 43 -12.61 19.71 0.67
N GLU A 44 -12.70 19.67 1.99
CA GLU A 44 -12.69 20.86 2.86
C GLU A 44 -11.77 20.69 4.07
N VAL A 45 -11.46 21.81 4.75
CA VAL A 45 -10.70 21.81 5.99
C VAL A 45 -11.58 22.33 7.13
N HIS A 46 -11.67 21.56 8.22
CA HIS A 46 -12.30 22.01 9.46
C HIS A 46 -11.26 22.68 10.34
N TYR A 47 -11.20 24.03 10.28
CA TYR A 47 -10.22 24.83 11.02
C TYR A 47 -10.51 24.90 12.51
N GLY A 48 -9.45 24.78 13.34
CA GLY A 48 -9.53 24.90 14.80
C GLY A 48 -10.39 23.82 15.45
N ALA A 49 -10.54 22.69 14.81
CA ALA A 49 -11.29 21.53 15.30
C ALA A 49 -10.53 20.78 16.39
N SER A 50 -11.22 19.85 17.05
CA SER A 50 -10.64 18.94 18.02
C SER A 50 -11.08 17.50 17.75
N PHE A 51 -10.26 16.54 18.14
CA PHE A 51 -10.62 15.12 18.06
C PHE A 51 -9.98 14.32 19.19
N GLN A 52 -10.63 13.24 19.61
CA GLN A 52 -10.16 12.37 20.66
C GLN A 52 -9.79 11.01 20.11
N VAL A 53 -8.69 10.48 20.62
CA VAL A 53 -8.20 9.12 20.31
C VAL A 53 -8.15 8.32 21.61
N GLU A 54 -8.68 7.09 21.57
CA GLU A 54 -8.62 6.13 22.65
C GLU A 54 -8.52 4.72 22.07
N ASP A 55 -7.65 3.89 22.62
CA ASP A 55 -7.42 2.51 22.17
C ASP A 55 -7.21 2.35 20.65
N GLY A 56 -6.48 3.29 20.05
CA GLY A 56 -6.16 3.26 18.62
C GLY A 56 -7.27 3.69 17.67
N VAL A 57 -8.39 4.18 18.21
CA VAL A 57 -9.57 4.60 17.44
C VAL A 57 -9.89 6.07 17.76
N ILE A 58 -10.39 6.80 16.79
CA ILE A 58 -10.96 8.14 16.99
C ILE A 58 -12.35 7.97 17.60
N THR A 59 -12.53 8.48 18.82
CA THR A 59 -13.79 8.36 19.55
C THR A 59 -14.75 9.54 19.37
N GLY A 60 -14.22 10.70 18.97
CA GLY A 60 -15.02 11.90 18.70
C GLY A 60 -14.26 12.93 17.88
N VAL A 61 -15.03 13.76 17.16
CA VAL A 61 -14.51 14.91 16.38
C VAL A 61 -15.47 16.07 16.61
N TRP A 62 -14.92 17.25 16.94
CA TRP A 62 -15.68 18.46 17.24
C TRP A 62 -15.19 19.61 16.39
N LYS A 63 -16.10 20.27 15.66
CA LYS A 63 -15.81 21.48 14.92
C LYS A 63 -15.56 22.64 15.88
N ASN A 64 -14.83 23.64 15.45
CA ASN A 64 -14.56 24.83 16.25
C ASN A 64 -15.85 25.45 16.82
N GLY A 65 -15.85 25.74 18.13
CA GLY A 65 -17.02 26.26 18.85
C GLY A 65 -18.06 25.23 19.29
N ALA A 66 -17.90 23.94 18.94
CA ALA A 66 -18.75 22.87 19.46
C ALA A 66 -18.35 22.49 20.89
N GLU A 67 -19.32 22.02 21.68
CA GLU A 67 -19.06 21.48 23.01
C GLU A 67 -18.20 20.21 22.92
N GLN A 68 -17.02 20.25 23.51
CA GLN A 68 -16.03 19.17 23.50
C GLN A 68 -15.72 18.73 24.92
N PRO A 69 -15.11 17.55 25.14
CA PRO A 69 -14.64 17.14 26.46
C PRO A 69 -13.77 18.23 27.08
N THR A 70 -14.01 18.52 28.37
CA THR A 70 -13.25 19.55 29.08
C THR A 70 -11.79 19.12 29.22
N PRO A 71 -10.82 19.93 28.75
CA PRO A 71 -9.41 19.66 28.97
C PRO A 71 -9.13 19.51 30.47
N GLY A 72 -8.36 18.47 30.84
CA GLY A 72 -7.98 18.24 32.22
C GLY A 72 -8.91 17.33 33.02
N ASN A 73 -9.93 16.69 32.43
CA ASN A 73 -10.65 15.60 33.07
C ASN A 73 -9.68 14.47 33.45
N GLU A 74 -9.90 13.83 34.59
CA GLU A 74 -9.06 12.72 35.06
C GLU A 74 -8.93 11.64 33.96
N GLY A 75 -7.69 11.40 33.50
CA GLY A 75 -7.37 10.37 32.53
C GLY A 75 -7.24 10.82 31.08
N ILE A 76 -7.57 12.06 30.70
CA ILE A 76 -7.42 12.58 29.34
C ILE A 76 -6.16 13.45 29.22
N THR A 77 -5.24 13.08 28.34
CA THR A 77 -4.10 13.92 27.96
C THR A 77 -4.53 14.88 26.85
N THR A 78 -4.27 16.17 27.00
CA THR A 78 -4.59 17.16 25.96
C THR A 78 -3.31 17.59 25.25
N ILE A 79 -3.33 17.62 23.91
CA ILE A 79 -2.24 18.04 23.04
C ILE A 79 -2.76 19.16 22.11
N ASP A 80 -2.16 20.33 22.20
CA ASP A 80 -2.44 21.43 21.27
C ASP A 80 -1.63 21.25 19.97
N LEU A 81 -2.32 21.21 18.84
CA LEU A 81 -1.71 21.06 17.52
C LEU A 81 -1.40 22.40 16.84
N HIS A 82 -1.60 23.55 17.52
CA HIS A 82 -1.20 24.88 17.05
C HIS A 82 -1.66 25.19 15.61
N ASN A 83 -2.85 24.78 15.22
CA ASN A 83 -3.43 24.93 13.88
C ASN A 83 -2.64 24.23 12.76
N HIS A 84 -1.83 23.22 13.06
CA HIS A 84 -1.27 22.36 12.04
C HIS A 84 -2.36 21.52 11.37
N PHE A 85 -2.10 21.11 10.11
CA PHE A 85 -3.04 20.30 9.34
C PHE A 85 -2.96 18.84 9.76
N VAL A 86 -4.12 18.24 9.98
CA VAL A 86 -4.28 16.81 10.29
C VAL A 86 -4.91 16.13 9.08
N CYS A 87 -4.12 15.33 8.38
CA CYS A 87 -4.55 14.56 7.22
C CYS A 87 -4.69 13.08 7.63
N PRO A 88 -5.69 12.34 7.14
CA PRO A 88 -5.73 10.89 7.32
C PRO A 88 -4.44 10.23 6.84
N GLY A 89 -4.08 9.11 7.46
CA GLY A 89 -2.96 8.29 7.01
C GLY A 89 -3.13 7.85 5.57
N LEU A 90 -2.05 7.91 4.80
CA LEU A 90 -2.06 7.61 3.36
C LEU A 90 -2.17 6.11 3.10
N ILE A 91 -2.81 5.78 1.98
CA ILE A 91 -3.01 4.40 1.51
C ILE A 91 -2.41 4.25 0.12
N ASP A 92 -1.48 3.31 -0.05
CA ASP A 92 -0.94 2.91 -1.34
C ASP A 92 -1.53 1.54 -1.73
N CYS A 93 -2.32 1.52 -2.80
CA CYS A 93 -3.05 0.33 -3.26
C CYS A 93 -2.25 -0.56 -4.21
N HIS A 94 -0.98 -0.25 -4.50
CA HIS A 94 -0.14 -1.08 -5.36
C HIS A 94 1.33 -1.03 -4.95
N VAL A 95 1.72 -1.93 -4.08
CA VAL A 95 3.11 -2.08 -3.65
C VAL A 95 3.58 -3.53 -3.80
N HIS A 96 4.90 -3.74 -3.71
CA HIS A 96 5.58 -5.02 -3.71
C HIS A 96 6.66 -5.05 -2.62
N LEU A 97 6.29 -5.40 -1.40
CA LEU A 97 7.21 -5.38 -0.25
C LEU A 97 8.34 -6.40 -0.38
N THR A 98 8.12 -7.49 -1.09
CA THR A 98 9.16 -8.49 -1.34
C THR A 98 10.09 -8.14 -2.50
N ALA A 99 9.74 -7.15 -3.32
CA ALA A 99 10.65 -6.57 -4.31
C ALA A 99 11.65 -5.60 -3.65
N ALA A 100 12.26 -6.05 -2.56
CA ALA A 100 13.11 -5.24 -1.71
C ALA A 100 14.47 -4.95 -2.37
N PRO A 101 15.13 -3.80 -2.06
CA PRO A 101 16.46 -3.49 -2.56
C PRO A 101 17.49 -4.52 -2.05
N GLY A 102 18.60 -4.63 -2.79
CA GLY A 102 19.71 -5.53 -2.48
C GLY A 102 20.22 -6.31 -3.68
N ASP A 103 19.42 -6.36 -4.75
CA ASP A 103 19.79 -6.86 -6.06
C ASP A 103 19.38 -5.85 -7.13
N VAL A 104 20.25 -5.65 -8.12
CA VAL A 104 20.00 -4.70 -9.22
C VAL A 104 19.08 -5.24 -10.30
N THR A 105 18.58 -6.46 -10.17
CA THR A 105 17.64 -7.08 -11.12
C THR A 105 16.50 -7.77 -10.41
N LEU A 106 15.31 -7.77 -11.02
CA LEU A 106 14.15 -8.53 -10.51
C LEU A 106 14.46 -10.03 -10.39
N LYS A 107 15.34 -10.55 -11.25
CA LYS A 107 15.75 -11.96 -11.24
C LYS A 107 16.56 -12.31 -9.97
N GLY A 108 17.33 -11.38 -9.42
CA GLY A 108 18.09 -11.57 -8.18
C GLY A 108 17.20 -11.88 -6.98
N MET A 109 15.97 -11.36 -6.96
CA MET A 109 15.01 -11.64 -5.89
C MET A 109 14.69 -13.14 -5.75
N TYR A 110 14.60 -13.86 -6.87
CA TYR A 110 14.30 -15.30 -6.86
C TYR A 110 15.48 -16.16 -6.39
N ALA A 111 16.68 -15.59 -6.39
CA ALA A 111 17.90 -16.23 -5.89
C ALA A 111 18.23 -15.85 -4.43
N THR A 112 17.42 -14.99 -3.81
CA THR A 112 17.62 -14.52 -2.44
C THR A 112 16.97 -15.48 -1.45
N GLU A 113 17.69 -15.80 -0.36
CA GLU A 113 17.15 -16.61 0.73
C GLU A 113 15.88 -15.96 1.32
N ALA A 114 14.86 -16.78 1.61
CA ALA A 114 13.56 -16.31 2.12
C ALA A 114 13.70 -15.49 3.41
N SER A 115 14.61 -15.86 4.31
CA SER A 115 14.89 -15.11 5.54
C SER A 115 15.48 -13.72 5.26
N THR A 116 16.41 -13.62 4.31
CA THR A 116 16.99 -12.34 3.89
C THR A 116 15.90 -11.45 3.28
N LEU A 117 15.03 -12.02 2.45
CA LEU A 117 13.92 -11.31 1.85
C LEU A 117 12.93 -10.80 2.91
N ALA A 118 12.62 -11.61 3.92
CA ALA A 118 11.75 -11.21 5.03
C ALA A 118 12.31 -9.99 5.80
N PHE A 119 13.62 -9.97 6.11
CA PHE A 119 14.24 -8.82 6.77
C PHE A 119 14.28 -7.57 5.90
N ARG A 120 14.55 -7.72 4.60
CA ARG A 120 14.48 -6.61 3.64
C ARG A 120 13.06 -6.06 3.51
N SER A 121 12.04 -6.93 3.48
CA SER A 121 10.62 -6.53 3.44
C SER A 121 10.21 -5.78 4.70
N ALA A 122 10.68 -6.21 5.87
CA ALA A 122 10.46 -5.48 7.13
C ALA A 122 11.08 -4.07 7.11
N TYR A 123 12.29 -3.94 6.54
CA TYR A 123 12.91 -2.63 6.33
C TYR A 123 12.05 -1.74 5.40
N LEU A 124 11.58 -2.27 4.27
CA LEU A 124 10.70 -1.51 3.36
C LEU A 124 9.39 -1.09 4.00
N ALA A 125 8.76 -1.99 4.76
CA ALA A 125 7.53 -1.70 5.48
C ALA A 125 7.72 -0.50 6.43
N ARG A 126 8.85 -0.46 7.15
CA ARG A 126 9.23 0.66 7.99
C ARG A 126 9.35 1.97 7.18
N GLU A 127 10.06 1.94 6.06
CA GLU A 127 10.30 3.12 5.23
C GLU A 127 8.99 3.65 4.60
N MET A 128 8.05 2.78 4.20
CA MET A 128 6.73 3.18 3.72
C MET A 128 5.92 3.90 4.83
N LEU A 129 5.96 3.36 6.06
CA LEU A 129 5.31 3.99 7.20
C LEU A 129 5.89 5.38 7.50
N LEU A 130 7.21 5.56 7.41
CA LEU A 130 7.89 6.85 7.58
C LEU A 130 7.58 7.88 6.48
N ARG A 131 7.07 7.42 5.33
CA ARG A 131 6.52 8.29 4.28
C ARG A 131 5.03 8.59 4.46
N GLY A 132 4.42 8.21 5.60
CA GLY A 132 3.02 8.49 5.92
C GLY A 132 2.03 7.48 5.38
N PHE A 133 2.46 6.43 4.67
CA PHE A 133 1.59 5.36 4.23
C PHE A 133 1.31 4.41 5.41
N THR A 134 0.20 4.66 6.10
CA THR A 134 -0.21 3.86 7.27
C THR A 134 -0.90 2.56 6.88
N THR A 135 -1.34 2.46 5.63
CA THR A 135 -1.93 1.25 5.03
C THR A 135 -1.37 1.05 3.62
N VAL A 136 -1.08 -0.20 3.26
CA VAL A 136 -0.67 -0.57 1.90
C VAL A 136 -1.35 -1.86 1.44
N ARG A 137 -1.54 -1.99 0.12
CA ARG A 137 -2.03 -3.19 -0.55
C ARG A 137 -0.92 -3.78 -1.42
N ASP A 138 -0.35 -4.90 -1.00
CA ASP A 138 0.66 -5.63 -1.77
C ASP A 138 0.00 -6.50 -2.84
N THR A 139 0.28 -6.20 -4.10
CA THR A 139 -0.33 -6.84 -5.26
C THR A 139 0.42 -8.06 -5.75
N GLY A 140 1.45 -8.47 -5.03
CA GLY A 140 2.19 -9.69 -5.31
C GLY A 140 3.48 -9.79 -4.53
N GLY A 141 3.62 -10.87 -3.76
CA GLY A 141 4.83 -11.25 -3.07
C GLY A 141 4.71 -11.32 -1.55
N ALA A 142 4.07 -10.36 -0.92
CA ALA A 142 3.89 -10.38 0.53
C ALA A 142 2.95 -11.52 0.97
N ASP A 143 3.29 -12.18 2.05
CA ASP A 143 2.54 -13.29 2.62
C ASP A 143 1.89 -12.93 3.97
N ALA A 144 1.08 -13.87 4.48
CA ALA A 144 0.44 -13.70 5.79
C ALA A 144 1.46 -13.61 6.93
N GLY A 145 2.64 -14.20 6.80
CA GLY A 145 3.68 -14.13 7.83
C GLY A 145 4.16 -12.69 8.04
N LEU A 146 4.39 -11.92 6.97
CA LEU A 146 4.74 -10.51 7.06
C LEU A 146 3.57 -9.68 7.63
N ARG A 147 2.35 -9.89 7.12
CA ARG A 147 1.15 -9.19 7.60
C ARG A 147 0.93 -9.42 9.10
N ASP A 148 0.93 -10.67 9.52
CA ASP A 148 0.66 -11.06 10.89
C ASP A 148 1.77 -10.58 11.85
N SER A 149 3.04 -10.57 11.39
CA SER A 149 4.16 -9.98 12.13
C SER A 149 4.01 -8.46 12.33
N ILE A 150 3.40 -7.76 11.36
CA ILE A 150 3.06 -6.33 11.52
C ILE A 150 1.90 -6.16 12.53
N VAL A 151 0.86 -6.99 12.44
CA VAL A 151 -0.31 -6.94 13.34
C VAL A 151 0.11 -7.18 14.80
N GLU A 152 0.96 -8.17 15.05
CA GLU A 152 1.45 -8.44 16.41
C GLU A 152 2.55 -7.49 16.91
N GLY A 153 3.00 -6.57 16.04
CA GLY A 153 3.99 -5.55 16.38
C GLY A 153 5.46 -6.02 16.37
N LEU A 154 5.73 -7.23 15.90
CA LEU A 154 7.10 -7.74 15.70
C LEU A 154 7.81 -6.97 14.58
N VAL A 155 7.12 -6.73 13.48
CA VAL A 155 7.56 -5.87 12.38
C VAL A 155 6.84 -4.53 12.46
N LYS A 156 7.58 -3.44 12.35
CA LYS A 156 7.01 -2.09 12.31
C LYS A 156 6.76 -1.70 10.86
N GLY A 157 5.50 -1.48 10.52
CA GLY A 157 5.09 -1.18 9.15
C GLY A 157 3.64 -0.73 9.06
N PRO A 158 3.15 -0.43 7.85
CA PRO A 158 1.77 -0.09 7.58
C PRO A 158 0.84 -1.30 7.80
N ARG A 159 -0.46 -1.04 7.96
CA ARG A 159 -1.49 -2.11 7.84
C ARG A 159 -1.40 -2.70 6.45
N LEU A 160 -1.29 -4.02 6.36
CA LEU A 160 -0.97 -4.71 5.11
C LEU A 160 -2.15 -5.57 4.63
N PHE A 161 -2.59 -5.30 3.39
CA PHE A 161 -3.50 -6.16 2.62
C PHE A 161 -2.68 -6.89 1.56
N ILE A 162 -2.90 -8.19 1.37
CA ILE A 162 -2.04 -9.04 0.53
C ILE A 162 -2.83 -9.81 -0.53
N ALA A 163 -2.25 -9.90 -1.73
CA ALA A 163 -2.69 -10.84 -2.76
C ALA A 163 -2.06 -12.24 -2.60
N GLY A 164 -1.01 -12.36 -1.80
CA GLY A 164 -0.10 -13.49 -1.91
C GLY A 164 0.69 -13.40 -3.21
N LYS A 165 0.74 -14.47 -3.99
CA LYS A 165 1.39 -14.47 -5.31
C LYS A 165 0.40 -14.08 -6.40
N ALA A 166 0.77 -13.12 -7.23
CA ALA A 166 0.00 -12.79 -8.43
C ALA A 166 -0.05 -13.99 -9.39
N LEU A 167 -1.20 -14.27 -9.99
CA LEU A 167 -1.36 -15.37 -10.92
C LEU A 167 -0.99 -14.95 -12.35
N SER A 168 -0.20 -15.76 -13.03
CA SER A 168 0.23 -15.54 -14.41
C SER A 168 0.15 -16.85 -15.20
N GLN A 169 -0.12 -16.74 -16.49
CA GLN A 169 0.05 -17.88 -17.39
C GLN A 169 1.53 -18.08 -17.73
N THR A 170 1.88 -19.24 -18.29
CA THR A 170 3.20 -19.51 -18.88
C THR A 170 3.52 -18.46 -19.96
N GLY A 171 4.70 -17.82 -19.85
CA GLY A 171 5.16 -16.76 -20.73
C GLY A 171 4.42 -15.42 -20.55
N GLY A 172 3.58 -15.29 -19.52
CA GLY A 172 2.88 -14.06 -19.14
C GLY A 172 3.72 -13.11 -18.28
N HIS A 173 3.13 -11.99 -17.89
CA HIS A 173 3.82 -10.91 -17.18
C HIS A 173 4.39 -11.29 -15.81
N GLY A 174 3.87 -12.31 -15.17
CA GLY A 174 4.41 -12.84 -13.92
C GLY A 174 5.32 -14.06 -14.11
N ASP A 175 5.66 -14.45 -15.32
CA ASP A 175 6.60 -15.54 -15.60
C ASP A 175 8.00 -14.98 -15.87
N PHE A 176 8.80 -14.85 -14.81
CA PHE A 176 10.15 -14.29 -14.89
C PHE A 176 11.23 -15.29 -15.35
N ARG A 177 10.83 -16.51 -15.76
CA ARG A 177 11.77 -17.48 -16.28
C ARG A 177 12.38 -17.04 -17.60
N SER A 178 13.66 -17.36 -17.79
CA SER A 178 14.30 -17.19 -19.09
C SER A 178 13.84 -18.29 -20.07
N ARG A 179 14.03 -18.06 -21.36
CA ARG A 179 13.68 -19.04 -22.42
C ARG A 179 14.33 -20.41 -22.25
N HIS A 180 15.39 -20.49 -21.47
CA HIS A 180 16.18 -21.71 -21.25
C HIS A 180 15.85 -22.39 -19.90
N GLU A 181 15.04 -21.75 -19.05
CA GLU A 181 14.61 -22.33 -17.78
C GLU A 181 13.37 -23.19 -18.01
N GLY A 182 13.43 -24.46 -17.62
CA GLY A 182 12.32 -25.39 -17.73
C GLY A 182 11.14 -25.03 -16.81
N SER A 183 10.04 -25.77 -16.91
CA SER A 183 8.92 -25.64 -16.01
C SER A 183 9.38 -25.83 -14.55
N GLN A 184 8.90 -25.00 -13.65
CA GLN A 184 9.12 -25.19 -12.22
C GLN A 184 8.32 -26.43 -11.80
N HIS A 185 8.94 -27.62 -11.87
CA HIS A 185 8.37 -28.76 -11.21
C HIS A 185 8.41 -28.53 -9.70
N LYS A 186 7.30 -28.77 -9.03
CA LYS A 186 7.17 -28.84 -7.57
C LYS A 186 8.04 -30.00 -7.04
N CYS A 187 9.36 -29.89 -7.20
CA CYS A 187 10.27 -30.82 -6.57
C CYS A 187 10.49 -30.35 -5.14
N CYS A 188 10.17 -31.21 -4.18
CA CYS A 188 10.49 -31.05 -2.76
C CYS A 188 9.73 -29.97 -1.96
N GLY A 189 8.52 -29.58 -2.36
CA GLY A 189 7.58 -28.89 -1.44
C GLY A 189 7.90 -27.46 -1.02
N GLY A 190 8.90 -26.81 -1.60
CA GLY A 190 9.25 -25.41 -1.29
C GLY A 190 8.62 -24.45 -2.31
N ASP A 191 7.83 -23.50 -1.83
CA ASP A 191 7.46 -22.34 -2.63
C ASP A 191 8.69 -21.44 -2.78
N LEU A 192 9.11 -21.22 -4.02
CA LEU A 192 10.16 -20.24 -4.28
C LEU A 192 9.65 -18.83 -3.89
N PRO A 193 10.48 -18.00 -3.27
CA PRO A 193 10.16 -16.59 -3.08
C PRO A 193 9.90 -15.95 -4.44
N GLY A 194 8.98 -14.99 -4.52
CA GLY A 194 8.67 -14.31 -5.77
C GLY A 194 7.33 -13.59 -5.73
N LEU A 195 7.13 -12.68 -6.69
CA LEU A 195 5.94 -11.84 -6.79
C LEU A 195 4.72 -12.58 -7.33
N SER A 196 4.95 -13.70 -8.04
CA SER A 196 3.93 -14.37 -8.82
C SER A 196 4.09 -15.90 -8.81
N ARG A 197 3.06 -16.58 -9.29
CA ARG A 197 3.07 -18.01 -9.60
C ARG A 197 2.43 -18.25 -10.97
N VAL A 198 2.94 -19.25 -11.69
CA VAL A 198 2.41 -19.66 -12.99
C VAL A 198 1.33 -20.72 -12.79
N CYS A 199 0.20 -20.56 -13.49
CA CYS A 199 -0.88 -21.53 -13.56
C CYS A 199 -1.54 -21.48 -14.94
N ASP A 200 -1.75 -22.66 -15.56
CA ASP A 200 -2.33 -22.78 -16.89
C ASP A 200 -3.51 -23.76 -16.86
N GLY A 201 -4.58 -23.39 -17.55
CA GLY A 201 -5.82 -24.14 -17.59
C GLY A 201 -6.66 -23.99 -16.32
N VAL A 202 -7.97 -24.18 -16.48
CA VAL A 202 -8.96 -24.00 -15.41
C VAL A 202 -8.60 -24.78 -14.12
N PRO A 203 -8.16 -26.05 -14.16
CA PRO A 203 -7.84 -26.78 -12.92
C PRO A 203 -6.72 -26.14 -12.10
N GLN A 204 -5.64 -25.69 -12.74
CA GLN A 204 -4.53 -25.07 -12.04
C GLN A 204 -4.91 -23.66 -11.53
N CYS A 205 -5.72 -22.92 -12.27
CA CYS A 205 -6.25 -21.63 -11.83
C CYS A 205 -7.12 -21.78 -10.57
N LEU A 206 -7.99 -22.78 -10.52
CA LEU A 206 -8.81 -23.09 -9.34
C LEU A 206 -7.94 -23.44 -8.12
N GLU A 207 -6.93 -24.32 -8.31
CA GLU A 207 -5.97 -24.68 -7.27
C GLU A 207 -5.24 -23.42 -6.75
N ALA A 208 -4.75 -22.59 -7.66
CA ALA A 208 -3.98 -21.41 -7.33
C ALA A 208 -4.79 -20.42 -6.49
N VAL A 209 -6.02 -20.07 -6.91
CA VAL A 209 -6.90 -19.15 -6.16
C VAL A 209 -7.20 -19.69 -4.76
N ARG A 210 -7.56 -20.97 -4.66
CA ARG A 210 -7.88 -21.61 -3.37
C ARG A 210 -6.67 -21.63 -2.45
N ASP A 211 -5.48 -21.85 -2.98
CA ASP A 211 -4.24 -21.89 -2.21
C ASP A 211 -3.84 -20.50 -1.71
N GLU A 212 -3.90 -19.46 -2.56
CA GLU A 212 -3.62 -18.08 -2.09
C GLU A 212 -4.63 -17.64 -1.00
N ILE A 213 -5.92 -17.94 -1.17
CA ILE A 213 -6.94 -17.65 -0.14
C ILE A 213 -6.67 -18.45 1.14
N ARG A 214 -6.34 -19.74 1.05
CA ARG A 214 -5.96 -20.57 2.20
C ARG A 214 -4.75 -20.00 2.94
N ARG A 215 -3.81 -19.38 2.22
CA ARG A 215 -2.62 -18.72 2.77
C ARG A 215 -2.90 -17.33 3.31
N GLY A 216 -4.15 -16.85 3.23
CA GLY A 216 -4.60 -15.60 3.84
C GLY A 216 -4.66 -14.41 2.90
N ALA A 217 -4.69 -14.61 1.58
CA ALA A 217 -4.89 -13.53 0.62
C ALA A 217 -6.20 -12.78 0.89
N ASP A 218 -6.13 -11.45 0.88
CA ASP A 218 -7.28 -10.56 1.06
C ASP A 218 -8.04 -10.35 -0.24
N PHE A 219 -7.37 -10.49 -1.38
CA PHE A 219 -7.87 -10.39 -2.74
C PHE A 219 -6.98 -11.23 -3.68
N ILE A 220 -7.36 -11.38 -4.95
CA ILE A 220 -6.56 -12.09 -5.95
C ILE A 220 -6.05 -11.10 -6.99
N LYS A 221 -4.76 -11.18 -7.33
CA LYS A 221 -4.12 -10.45 -8.43
C LYS A 221 -3.84 -11.41 -9.58
N ILE A 222 -4.17 -10.98 -10.80
CA ILE A 222 -3.86 -11.71 -12.04
C ILE A 222 -3.16 -10.81 -13.05
N MET A 223 -2.50 -11.42 -14.04
CA MET A 223 -1.92 -10.72 -15.19
C MET A 223 -2.82 -10.97 -16.41
N CYS A 224 -3.46 -9.91 -16.94
CA CYS A 224 -4.35 -10.00 -18.12
C CYS A 224 -3.76 -9.36 -19.37
N GLY A 225 -2.62 -8.69 -19.27
CA GLY A 225 -1.92 -8.07 -20.37
C GLY A 225 -0.41 -8.17 -20.25
N GLY A 226 0.29 -7.86 -21.34
CA GLY A 226 1.75 -7.76 -21.33
C GLY A 226 2.22 -6.54 -20.55
N GLY A 227 3.47 -6.58 -20.06
CA GLY A 227 4.05 -5.56 -19.21
C GLY A 227 5.47 -5.13 -19.56
N VAL A 228 5.98 -4.17 -18.80
CA VAL A 228 7.29 -3.54 -19.00
C VAL A 228 8.44 -4.42 -18.51
N ALA A 229 8.28 -5.06 -17.35
CA ALA A 229 9.37 -5.70 -16.62
C ALA A 229 9.80 -7.05 -17.19
N THR A 230 8.97 -7.72 -17.96
CA THR A 230 9.21 -9.06 -18.52
C THR A 230 9.56 -9.01 -19.99
N LEU A 231 10.33 -10.04 -20.46
CA LEU A 231 10.92 -10.08 -21.80
C LEU A 231 9.99 -10.70 -22.85
N THR A 232 9.13 -11.60 -22.43
CA THR A 232 8.44 -12.54 -23.32
C THR A 232 7.05 -12.08 -23.72
N ASP A 233 6.51 -11.05 -23.08
CA ASP A 233 5.15 -10.56 -23.22
C ASP A 233 5.08 -9.15 -23.85
N PRO A 234 4.82 -9.00 -25.14
CA PRO A 234 4.56 -7.69 -25.74
C PRO A 234 3.35 -7.00 -25.10
N LEU A 235 3.34 -5.67 -25.04
CA LEU A 235 2.27 -4.88 -24.39
C LEU A 235 0.86 -5.21 -24.92
N SER A 236 0.75 -5.63 -26.18
CA SER A 236 -0.51 -6.03 -26.82
C SER A 236 -0.99 -7.45 -26.50
N MET A 237 -0.17 -8.23 -25.78
CA MET A 237 -0.51 -9.63 -25.45
C MET A 237 -1.69 -9.68 -24.47
N LEU A 238 -2.74 -10.42 -24.84
CA LEU A 238 -3.78 -10.81 -23.89
C LEU A 238 -3.33 -12.06 -23.14
N GLN A 239 -3.59 -12.12 -21.84
CA GLN A 239 -3.15 -13.21 -20.99
C GLN A 239 -4.33 -13.85 -20.29
N PHE A 240 -4.24 -15.16 -20.07
CA PHE A 240 -5.32 -16.07 -19.72
C PHE A 240 -6.44 -16.11 -20.77
N THR A 241 -7.11 -17.22 -20.90
CA THR A 241 -8.33 -17.34 -21.68
C THR A 241 -9.53 -16.80 -20.88
N PRO A 242 -10.66 -16.45 -21.53
CA PRO A 242 -11.88 -16.07 -20.82
C PRO A 242 -12.34 -17.13 -19.79
N GLU A 243 -12.16 -18.41 -20.09
CA GLU A 243 -12.53 -19.52 -19.20
C GLU A 243 -11.67 -19.53 -17.93
N GLU A 244 -10.37 -19.29 -18.06
CA GLU A 244 -9.44 -19.20 -16.92
C GLU A 244 -9.76 -18.00 -16.05
N ILE A 245 -9.98 -16.81 -16.63
CA ILE A 245 -10.34 -15.60 -15.88
C ILE A 245 -11.66 -15.81 -15.13
N ARG A 246 -12.70 -16.36 -15.81
CA ARG A 246 -13.98 -16.66 -15.15
C ARG A 246 -13.84 -17.67 -14.03
N ALA A 247 -13.00 -18.71 -14.20
CA ALA A 247 -12.73 -19.67 -13.16
C ALA A 247 -12.08 -19.01 -11.93
N ILE A 248 -11.12 -18.10 -12.15
CA ILE A 248 -10.45 -17.34 -11.08
C ILE A 248 -11.46 -16.43 -10.38
N THR A 249 -12.20 -15.60 -11.13
CA THR A 249 -13.11 -14.60 -10.54
C THR A 249 -14.28 -15.21 -9.80
N THR A 250 -14.87 -16.31 -10.34
CA THR A 250 -15.94 -17.05 -9.69
C THR A 250 -15.45 -17.71 -8.40
N THR A 251 -14.25 -18.34 -8.43
CA THR A 251 -13.70 -19.02 -7.25
C THR A 251 -13.35 -18.02 -6.14
N ALA A 252 -12.76 -16.89 -6.48
CA ALA A 252 -12.49 -15.82 -5.53
C ALA A 252 -13.80 -15.29 -4.93
N GLY A 253 -14.83 -15.07 -5.76
CA GLY A 253 -16.14 -14.59 -5.35
C GLY A 253 -16.84 -15.51 -4.34
N TYR A 254 -16.71 -16.82 -4.42
CA TYR A 254 -17.24 -17.78 -3.43
C TYR A 254 -16.64 -17.59 -2.03
N SER A 255 -15.45 -16.98 -1.95
CA SER A 255 -14.80 -16.63 -0.69
C SER A 255 -14.96 -15.15 -0.32
N GLY A 256 -15.83 -14.41 -1.01
CA GLY A 256 -16.04 -12.97 -0.79
C GLY A 256 -14.83 -12.11 -1.19
N LYS A 257 -13.95 -12.65 -2.06
CA LYS A 257 -12.75 -11.93 -2.51
C LYS A 257 -12.95 -11.40 -3.93
N TYR A 258 -12.43 -10.19 -4.19
CA TYR A 258 -12.41 -9.64 -5.55
C TYR A 258 -11.11 -10.00 -6.27
N VAL A 259 -11.14 -9.83 -7.59
CA VAL A 259 -9.96 -10.02 -8.44
C VAL A 259 -9.58 -8.68 -9.07
N THR A 260 -8.30 -8.37 -9.07
CA THR A 260 -7.70 -7.23 -9.79
C THR A 260 -6.72 -7.72 -10.83
N ALA A 261 -6.56 -6.97 -11.94
CA ALA A 261 -5.76 -7.38 -13.08
C ALA A 261 -4.75 -6.31 -13.51
N HIS A 262 -3.51 -6.73 -13.74
CA HIS A 262 -2.56 -5.95 -14.52
C HIS A 262 -3.05 -5.86 -15.97
N ALA A 263 -3.29 -4.66 -16.48
CA ALA A 263 -3.70 -4.43 -17.85
C ALA A 263 -3.39 -2.99 -18.28
N TYR A 264 -2.70 -2.82 -19.40
CA TYR A 264 -2.43 -1.49 -19.98
C TYR A 264 -3.41 -1.11 -21.08
N THR A 265 -3.68 -2.05 -22.02
CA THR A 265 -4.43 -1.78 -23.24
C THR A 265 -5.93 -1.88 -23.03
N THR A 266 -6.70 -1.15 -23.84
CA THR A 266 -8.17 -1.21 -23.85
C THR A 266 -8.69 -2.63 -24.03
N GLN A 267 -8.02 -3.43 -24.89
CA GLN A 267 -8.38 -4.82 -25.12
C GLN A 267 -8.17 -5.69 -23.88
N ALA A 268 -7.01 -5.54 -23.20
CA ALA A 268 -6.72 -6.30 -21.99
C ALA A 268 -7.64 -5.92 -20.84
N ILE A 269 -7.98 -4.63 -20.72
CA ILE A 269 -8.94 -4.11 -19.71
C ILE A 269 -10.33 -4.71 -19.95
N ARG A 270 -10.87 -4.63 -21.18
CA ARG A 270 -12.18 -5.22 -21.49
C ARG A 270 -12.17 -6.73 -21.31
N HIS A 271 -11.11 -7.41 -21.78
CA HIS A 271 -10.93 -8.83 -21.59
C HIS A 271 -11.00 -9.24 -20.10
N ALA A 272 -10.35 -8.50 -19.21
CA ALA A 272 -10.40 -8.75 -17.78
C ALA A 272 -11.81 -8.48 -17.19
N VAL A 273 -12.37 -7.32 -17.45
CA VAL A 273 -13.63 -6.85 -16.85
C VAL A 273 -14.84 -7.67 -17.32
N ASP A 274 -14.90 -8.03 -18.62
CA ASP A 274 -15.98 -8.87 -19.19
C ASP A 274 -16.00 -10.28 -18.54
N ASN A 275 -14.88 -10.71 -17.94
CA ASN A 275 -14.75 -11.99 -17.26
C ASN A 275 -14.75 -11.88 -15.72
N GLY A 276 -15.25 -10.75 -15.18
CA GLY A 276 -15.58 -10.59 -13.75
C GLY A 276 -14.51 -9.94 -12.88
N VAL A 277 -13.44 -9.40 -13.47
CA VAL A 277 -12.44 -8.60 -12.74
C VAL A 277 -13.06 -7.28 -12.27
N ARG A 278 -12.75 -6.86 -11.03
CA ARG A 278 -13.31 -5.67 -10.37
C ARG A 278 -12.32 -4.53 -10.21
N GLY A 279 -11.04 -4.75 -10.44
CA GLY A 279 -10.00 -3.74 -10.37
C GLY A 279 -9.02 -3.85 -11.53
N ILE A 280 -8.53 -2.71 -11.99
CA ILE A 280 -7.49 -2.63 -13.02
C ILE A 280 -6.28 -1.90 -12.42
N GLU A 281 -5.14 -2.52 -12.53
CA GLU A 281 -3.86 -1.92 -12.21
C GLU A 281 -3.28 -1.28 -13.48
N HIS A 282 -2.73 -0.07 -13.33
CA HIS A 282 -2.11 0.74 -14.38
C HIS A 282 -3.09 1.44 -15.33
N GLY A 283 -3.60 0.78 -16.36
CA GLY A 283 -4.57 1.37 -17.30
C GLY A 283 -3.99 2.48 -18.20
N ASN A 284 -2.68 2.45 -18.52
CA ASN A 284 -1.98 3.58 -19.16
C ASN A 284 -2.44 3.90 -20.60
N PHE A 285 -3.16 3.00 -21.27
CA PHE A 285 -3.68 3.23 -22.64
C PHE A 285 -5.21 3.31 -22.65
N VAL A 286 -5.83 3.75 -21.56
CA VAL A 286 -7.28 3.95 -21.49
C VAL A 286 -7.68 5.11 -22.42
N ASP A 287 -8.67 4.85 -23.28
CA ASP A 287 -9.37 5.84 -24.06
C ASP A 287 -10.73 6.22 -23.44
N SER A 288 -11.38 7.24 -23.95
CA SER A 288 -12.65 7.75 -23.42
C SER A 288 -13.78 6.70 -23.43
N GLU A 289 -13.81 5.82 -24.44
CA GLU A 289 -14.81 4.75 -24.51
C GLU A 289 -14.58 3.70 -23.42
N THR A 290 -13.32 3.32 -23.21
CA THR A 290 -12.96 2.36 -22.16
C THR A 290 -13.16 2.97 -20.76
N ALA A 291 -12.88 4.26 -20.58
CA ALA A 291 -13.15 4.93 -19.30
C ALA A 291 -14.67 4.97 -18.98
N ALA A 292 -15.51 5.29 -19.95
CA ALA A 292 -16.96 5.24 -19.80
C ALA A 292 -17.45 3.82 -19.45
N TYR A 293 -16.89 2.80 -20.09
CA TYR A 293 -17.16 1.40 -19.81
C TYR A 293 -16.73 1.00 -18.38
N LEU A 294 -15.54 1.40 -17.94
CA LEU A 294 -15.07 1.15 -16.57
C LEU A 294 -15.99 1.80 -15.53
N LYS A 295 -16.45 3.02 -15.80
CA LYS A 295 -17.40 3.74 -14.95
C LYS A 295 -18.73 3.01 -14.86
N GLU A 296 -19.27 2.58 -16.01
CA GLU A 296 -20.53 1.81 -16.07
C GLU A 296 -20.45 0.50 -15.26
N LYS A 297 -19.31 -0.18 -15.32
CA LYS A 297 -19.08 -1.45 -14.62
C LYS A 297 -18.61 -1.30 -13.16
N ASP A 298 -18.52 -0.08 -12.66
CA ASP A 298 -18.02 0.24 -11.30
C ASP A 298 -16.67 -0.42 -10.99
N VAL A 299 -15.74 -0.32 -11.97
CA VAL A 299 -14.38 -0.87 -11.85
C VAL A 299 -13.46 0.19 -11.28
N VAL A 300 -12.68 -0.18 -10.28
CA VAL A 300 -11.66 0.69 -9.69
C VAL A 300 -10.36 0.57 -10.49
N VAL A 301 -9.72 1.71 -10.76
CA VAL A 301 -8.41 1.76 -11.42
C VAL A 301 -7.34 2.24 -10.42
N THR A 302 -6.20 1.58 -10.41
CA THR A 302 -5.02 2.00 -9.63
C THR A 302 -3.88 2.36 -10.58
N PRO A 303 -3.82 3.60 -11.09
CA PRO A 303 -2.70 4.08 -11.89
C PRO A 303 -1.42 4.12 -11.05
N THR A 304 -0.26 3.88 -11.71
CA THR A 304 1.05 3.77 -11.07
C THR A 304 2.10 4.47 -11.93
N LEU A 305 1.96 5.80 -12.09
CA LEU A 305 2.78 6.53 -13.06
C LEU A 305 4.23 6.69 -12.60
N VAL A 306 4.45 6.75 -11.29
CA VAL A 306 5.77 6.98 -10.71
C VAL A 306 6.77 5.90 -11.07
N VAL A 307 6.36 4.63 -11.22
CA VAL A 307 7.29 3.55 -11.55
C VAL A 307 7.92 3.73 -12.94
N TYR A 308 7.14 4.19 -13.91
CA TYR A 308 7.66 4.40 -15.27
C TYR A 308 8.63 5.57 -15.34
N GLN A 309 8.35 6.65 -14.61
CA GLN A 309 9.27 7.78 -14.46
C GLN A 309 10.52 7.36 -13.68
N ALA A 310 10.37 6.56 -12.62
CA ALA A 310 11.48 6.05 -11.83
C ALA A 310 12.46 5.22 -12.65
N TYR A 311 11.97 4.40 -13.59
CA TYR A 311 12.83 3.67 -14.51
C TYR A 311 13.65 4.59 -15.44
N GLU A 312 13.07 5.68 -15.92
CA GLU A 312 13.81 6.66 -16.75
C GLU A 312 14.87 7.41 -15.92
N ILE A 313 14.53 7.80 -14.69
CA ILE A 313 15.46 8.45 -13.76
C ILE A 313 16.63 7.53 -13.41
N ALA A 314 16.35 6.26 -13.18
CA ALA A 314 17.33 5.25 -12.80
C ALA A 314 18.11 4.65 -13.98
N ASP A 315 17.85 5.08 -15.24
CA ASP A 315 18.57 4.59 -16.41
C ASP A 315 20.00 5.17 -16.51
N LYS A 316 20.73 5.04 -15.42
CA LYS A 316 22.14 5.49 -15.23
C LYS A 316 22.87 4.48 -14.36
N PRO A 317 24.21 4.29 -14.54
CA PRO A 317 24.99 3.46 -13.67
C PRO A 317 24.86 3.88 -12.17
N PRO A 318 24.77 2.93 -11.24
CA PRO A 318 24.83 1.45 -11.43
C PRO A 318 23.46 0.80 -11.72
N PHE A 319 22.38 1.55 -11.94
CA PHE A 319 21.00 1.06 -12.04
C PHE A 319 20.47 0.94 -13.47
N ASP A 320 21.29 1.22 -14.47
CA ASP A 320 20.95 1.18 -15.90
C ASP A 320 20.55 -0.21 -16.44
N ASN A 321 20.63 -1.24 -15.58
CA ASN A 321 20.25 -2.63 -15.89
C ASN A 321 18.93 -3.08 -15.22
N LEU A 322 18.17 -2.18 -14.60
CA LEU A 322 16.85 -2.51 -14.03
C LEU A 322 15.88 -3.00 -15.10
N LEU A 323 15.94 -2.41 -16.29
CA LEU A 323 15.20 -2.86 -17.45
C LEU A 323 16.14 -3.26 -18.58
N THR A 324 15.75 -4.27 -19.35
CA THR A 324 16.40 -4.60 -20.61
C THR A 324 16.15 -3.52 -21.66
N PRO A 325 16.91 -3.45 -22.78
CA PRO A 325 16.63 -2.51 -23.86
C PRO A 325 15.19 -2.59 -24.38
N ALA A 326 14.62 -3.79 -24.48
CA ALA A 326 13.23 -3.98 -24.88
C ALA A 326 12.25 -3.46 -23.80
N GLY A 327 12.54 -3.69 -22.52
CA GLY A 327 11.78 -3.14 -21.39
C GLY A 327 11.81 -1.60 -21.37
N LYS A 328 12.96 -0.98 -21.60
CA LYS A 328 13.09 0.49 -21.72
C LYS A 328 12.23 1.05 -22.86
N ALA A 329 12.18 0.36 -24.01
CA ALA A 329 11.33 0.77 -25.14
C ALA A 329 9.83 0.68 -24.79
N LYS A 330 9.40 -0.39 -24.09
CA LYS A 330 8.04 -0.52 -23.58
C LYS A 330 7.72 0.56 -22.54
N ASN A 331 8.65 0.83 -21.60
CA ASN A 331 8.50 1.83 -20.55
C ASN A 331 8.18 3.22 -21.13
N ARG A 332 8.93 3.65 -22.15
CA ARG A 332 8.69 4.94 -22.80
C ARG A 332 7.30 5.05 -23.44
N GLN A 333 6.77 3.96 -24.02
CA GLN A 333 5.41 3.96 -24.58
C GLN A 333 4.36 4.11 -23.49
N VAL A 334 4.51 3.37 -22.38
CA VAL A 334 3.58 3.40 -21.25
C VAL A 334 3.62 4.74 -20.53
N LEU A 335 4.82 5.29 -20.31
CA LEU A 335 5.00 6.60 -19.68
C LEU A 335 4.37 7.73 -20.51
N ALA A 336 4.57 7.73 -21.81
CA ALA A 336 4.07 8.77 -22.72
C ALA A 336 2.54 8.92 -22.70
N SER A 337 1.81 7.84 -22.43
CA SER A 337 0.33 7.83 -22.43
C SER A 337 -0.28 7.99 -21.03
N GLY A 338 0.52 7.85 -19.98
CA GLY A 338 0.02 7.72 -18.61
C GLY A 338 -0.76 8.94 -18.11
N LEU A 339 -0.26 10.16 -18.32
CA LEU A 339 -0.94 11.39 -17.86
C LEU A 339 -2.26 11.63 -18.60
N GLU A 340 -2.30 11.36 -19.91
CA GLU A 340 -3.54 11.51 -20.69
C GLU A 340 -4.59 10.49 -20.23
N SER A 341 -4.20 9.22 -20.03
CA SER A 341 -5.12 8.20 -19.50
C SER A 341 -5.65 8.57 -18.11
N LEU A 342 -4.80 9.14 -17.24
CA LEU A 342 -5.20 9.60 -15.93
C LEU A 342 -6.26 10.70 -16.00
N LYS A 343 -6.09 11.66 -16.92
CA LYS A 343 -7.05 12.73 -17.17
C LYS A 343 -8.38 12.19 -17.71
N ILE A 344 -8.33 11.28 -18.68
CA ILE A 344 -9.52 10.62 -19.25
C ILE A 344 -10.31 9.86 -18.17
N LEU A 345 -9.63 9.10 -17.33
CA LEU A 345 -10.26 8.38 -16.21
C LEU A 345 -10.96 9.33 -15.24
N HIS A 346 -10.31 10.45 -14.91
CA HIS A 346 -10.87 11.47 -14.03
C HIS A 346 -12.12 12.14 -14.64
N GLU A 347 -12.04 12.57 -15.88
CA GLU A 347 -13.16 13.21 -16.61
C GLU A 347 -14.38 12.29 -16.74
N ALA A 348 -14.14 10.98 -16.91
CA ALA A 348 -15.20 9.97 -16.93
C ALA A 348 -15.76 9.64 -15.52
N GLY A 349 -15.17 10.16 -14.46
CA GLY A 349 -15.58 9.89 -13.08
C GLY A 349 -15.31 8.47 -12.62
N VAL A 350 -14.28 7.80 -13.18
CA VAL A 350 -13.84 6.48 -12.75
C VAL A 350 -13.20 6.59 -11.36
N THR A 351 -13.53 5.69 -10.45
CA THR A 351 -12.92 5.64 -9.12
C THR A 351 -11.46 5.21 -9.26
N MET A 352 -10.54 6.09 -8.83
CA MET A 352 -9.11 5.82 -8.85
C MET A 352 -8.56 5.69 -7.44
N CYS A 353 -7.61 4.76 -7.26
CA CYS A 353 -6.79 4.64 -6.07
C CYS A 353 -5.35 5.10 -6.35
N TYR A 354 -4.64 5.48 -5.30
CA TYR A 354 -3.20 5.74 -5.34
C TYR A 354 -2.45 4.41 -5.44
N GLY A 355 -1.42 4.32 -6.29
CA GLY A 355 -0.53 3.18 -6.40
C GLY A 355 0.85 3.59 -6.88
N SER A 356 1.91 2.99 -6.33
CA SER A 356 3.28 3.31 -6.70
C SER A 356 3.98 2.26 -7.58
N ASP A 357 3.74 0.97 -7.35
CA ASP A 357 4.32 -0.16 -8.10
C ASP A 357 5.87 -0.17 -8.16
N LEU A 358 6.51 0.43 -7.18
CA LEU A 358 7.97 0.56 -7.17
C LEU A 358 8.64 -0.76 -6.77
N LEU A 359 9.79 -1.02 -7.40
CA LEU A 359 10.56 -2.23 -7.23
C LEU A 359 12.02 -1.92 -6.87
N SER A 360 12.67 -2.81 -6.13
CA SER A 360 14.09 -2.75 -5.79
C SER A 360 14.51 -1.39 -5.20
N VAL A 361 15.49 -0.73 -5.77
CA VAL A 361 16.05 0.55 -5.31
C VAL A 361 15.13 1.76 -5.55
N LEU A 362 14.01 1.57 -6.27
CA LEU A 362 13.10 2.66 -6.65
C LEU A 362 12.09 3.03 -5.55
N HIS A 363 11.87 2.18 -4.54
CA HIS A 363 10.90 2.40 -3.47
C HIS A 363 10.94 3.78 -2.77
N PRO A 364 12.10 4.45 -2.62
CA PRO A 364 12.13 5.80 -2.03
C PRO A 364 11.33 6.85 -2.81
N LEU A 365 11.02 6.61 -4.10
CA LEU A 365 10.24 7.51 -4.94
C LEU A 365 8.72 7.40 -4.75
N GLN A 366 8.24 6.60 -3.78
CA GLN A 366 6.83 6.29 -3.53
C GLN A 366 5.93 7.52 -3.52
N SER A 367 6.29 8.57 -2.82
CA SER A 367 5.49 9.80 -2.74
C SER A 367 5.47 10.62 -4.03
N GLY A 368 6.39 10.39 -4.97
CA GLY A 368 6.47 11.15 -6.23
C GLY A 368 5.23 11.04 -7.13
N GLU A 369 4.38 10.03 -6.90
CA GLU A 369 3.11 9.89 -7.60
C GLU A 369 2.15 11.07 -7.34
N PHE A 370 2.25 11.76 -6.17
CA PHE A 370 1.46 12.96 -5.89
C PHE A 370 1.81 14.10 -6.87
N SER A 371 3.09 14.43 -7.03
CA SER A 371 3.55 15.45 -7.98
C SER A 371 3.25 15.09 -9.43
N ILE A 372 3.34 13.81 -9.79
CA ILE A 372 3.02 13.37 -11.17
C ILE A 372 1.54 13.61 -11.45
N ARG A 373 0.66 13.16 -10.56
CA ARG A 373 -0.80 13.33 -10.71
C ARG A 373 -1.24 14.79 -10.70
N SER A 374 -0.56 15.66 -9.93
CA SER A 374 -0.90 17.08 -9.83
C SER A 374 -0.75 17.86 -11.15
N GLN A 375 -0.04 17.30 -12.12
CA GLN A 375 0.07 17.90 -13.45
C GLN A 375 -1.27 17.91 -14.22
N VAL A 376 -2.20 17.01 -13.89
CA VAL A 376 -3.47 16.87 -14.64
C VAL A 376 -4.71 16.71 -13.74
N LEU A 377 -4.55 16.50 -12.43
CA LEU A 377 -5.66 16.30 -11.49
C LEU A 377 -5.68 17.37 -10.40
N PRO A 378 -6.87 17.74 -9.91
CA PRO A 378 -7.01 18.60 -8.73
C PRO A 378 -6.52 17.87 -7.46
N ALA A 379 -5.95 18.63 -6.52
CA ALA A 379 -5.41 18.13 -5.26
C ALA A 379 -6.42 17.28 -4.47
N ALA A 380 -7.69 17.70 -4.41
CA ALA A 380 -8.75 16.97 -3.74
C ALA A 380 -8.96 15.55 -4.32
N SER A 381 -8.95 15.41 -5.65
CA SER A 381 -9.11 14.09 -6.31
C SER A 381 -7.90 13.19 -6.05
N ILE A 382 -6.70 13.76 -6.01
CA ILE A 382 -5.48 13.03 -5.72
C ILE A 382 -5.49 12.54 -4.26
N LEU A 383 -5.81 13.44 -3.31
CA LEU A 383 -5.89 13.09 -1.90
C LEU A 383 -6.94 12.02 -1.65
N LYS A 384 -8.13 12.15 -2.27
CA LYS A 384 -9.21 11.16 -2.21
C LYS A 384 -8.74 9.79 -2.69
N SER A 385 -7.92 9.72 -3.74
CA SER A 385 -7.37 8.46 -4.25
C SER A 385 -6.44 7.75 -3.27
N ALA A 386 -5.72 8.50 -2.43
CA ALA A 386 -4.80 7.98 -1.41
C ALA A 386 -5.44 7.84 -0.02
N THR A 387 -6.76 8.05 0.10
CA THR A 387 -7.49 8.03 1.36
C THR A 387 -8.83 7.32 1.22
N THR A 388 -9.93 8.04 0.98
CA THR A 388 -11.30 7.49 1.02
C THR A 388 -11.60 6.49 -0.10
N ASN A 389 -11.15 6.73 -1.33
CA ASN A 389 -11.33 5.77 -2.43
C ASN A 389 -10.57 4.47 -2.14
N ALA A 390 -9.32 4.59 -1.70
CA ALA A 390 -8.49 3.44 -1.33
C ALA A 390 -9.11 2.65 -0.16
N ALA A 391 -9.60 3.35 0.87
CA ALA A 391 -10.30 2.73 1.99
C ALA A 391 -11.54 1.96 1.54
N ALA A 392 -12.35 2.53 0.65
CA ALA A 392 -13.53 1.87 0.08
C ALA A 392 -13.15 0.63 -0.72
N TYR A 393 -12.11 0.72 -1.55
CA TYR A 393 -11.62 -0.41 -2.35
C TYR A 393 -11.10 -1.56 -1.51
N LEU A 394 -10.53 -1.27 -0.33
CA LEU A 394 -10.08 -2.27 0.65
C LEU A 394 -11.23 -2.81 1.52
N GLY A 395 -12.48 -2.37 1.35
CA GLY A 395 -13.61 -2.73 2.20
C GLY A 395 -13.52 -2.13 3.60
N MET A 396 -12.79 -1.02 3.76
CA MET A 396 -12.54 -0.33 5.03
C MET A 396 -13.18 1.04 5.10
N THR A 397 -14.27 1.26 4.37
CA THR A 397 -15.09 2.47 4.46
C THR A 397 -15.42 2.76 5.92
N ASP A 398 -15.33 4.03 6.32
CA ASP A 398 -15.55 4.50 7.70
C ASP A 398 -14.49 4.05 8.74
N ARG A 399 -13.54 3.21 8.37
CA ARG A 399 -12.46 2.75 9.26
C ARG A 399 -11.11 3.36 8.90
N LEU A 400 -10.88 3.70 7.63
CA LEU A 400 -9.63 4.26 7.10
C LEU A 400 -9.91 5.50 6.24
N GLY A 401 -8.89 6.31 6.01
CA GLY A 401 -8.91 7.42 5.06
C GLY A 401 -9.70 8.66 5.50
N GLN A 402 -10.13 8.74 6.76
CA GLN A 402 -10.89 9.87 7.32
C GLN A 402 -10.54 10.09 8.79
N ILE A 403 -10.66 11.35 9.24
CA ILE A 403 -10.62 11.71 10.65
C ILE A 403 -12.06 11.81 11.15
N LYS A 404 -12.62 10.69 11.61
CA LYS A 404 -14.01 10.62 12.09
C LYS A 404 -14.17 9.60 13.20
N ALA A 405 -15.21 9.76 14.01
CA ALA A 405 -15.53 8.80 15.08
C ALA A 405 -15.73 7.37 14.51
N GLY A 406 -15.10 6.40 15.11
CA GLY A 406 -15.09 5.00 14.70
C GLY A 406 -13.94 4.60 13.76
N ALA A 407 -13.24 5.56 13.15
CA ALA A 407 -12.07 5.27 12.31
C ALA A 407 -10.83 4.93 13.16
N PHE A 408 -9.92 4.15 12.60
CA PHE A 408 -8.59 3.98 13.19
C PHE A 408 -7.88 5.33 13.28
N ALA A 409 -7.15 5.55 14.34
CA ALA A 409 -6.36 6.76 14.54
C ALA A 409 -5.06 6.69 13.74
N ASP A 410 -5.19 6.59 12.42
CA ASP A 410 -4.14 6.63 11.43
C ASP A 410 -4.15 8.02 10.79
N PHE A 411 -3.18 8.86 11.13
CA PHE A 411 -3.12 10.23 10.61
C PHE A 411 -1.70 10.79 10.59
N ILE A 412 -1.53 11.85 9.81
CA ILE A 412 -0.28 12.61 9.71
C ILE A 412 -0.54 14.07 10.06
N ILE A 413 0.42 14.70 10.75
CA ILE A 413 0.40 16.14 11.01
C ILE A 413 1.34 16.82 10.02
N LEU A 414 0.83 17.84 9.33
CA LEU A 414 1.50 18.52 8.22
C LEU A 414 1.69 19.99 8.51
N THR A 415 2.72 20.60 7.90
CA THR A 415 2.95 22.04 7.93
C THR A 415 2.04 22.81 6.97
N GLY A 416 1.52 22.16 5.91
CA GLY A 416 0.72 22.80 4.85
C GLY A 416 -0.57 22.04 4.53
N ASN A 417 -1.47 22.72 3.82
CA ASN A 417 -2.77 22.19 3.41
C ASN A 417 -2.63 21.33 2.13
N PRO A 418 -2.83 20.02 2.18
CA PRO A 418 -2.72 19.15 1.00
C PRO A 418 -3.86 19.35 -0.03
N LEU A 419 -4.94 20.06 0.32
CA LEU A 419 -5.99 20.43 -0.64
C LEU A 419 -5.62 21.69 -1.45
N GLU A 420 -4.71 22.52 -0.95
CA GLU A 420 -4.16 23.67 -1.67
C GLU A 420 -2.93 23.27 -2.50
N ASP A 421 -2.03 22.51 -1.89
CA ASP A 421 -0.82 21.98 -2.53
C ASP A 421 -0.62 20.52 -2.14
N ILE A 422 -0.97 19.62 -3.04
CA ILE A 422 -0.82 18.18 -2.80
C ILE A 422 0.64 17.75 -2.67
N THR A 423 1.58 18.54 -3.21
CA THR A 423 3.02 18.21 -3.18
C THR A 423 3.64 18.28 -1.79
N VAL A 424 2.92 18.84 -0.80
CA VAL A 424 3.32 18.75 0.61
C VAL A 424 3.41 17.28 1.07
N LEU A 425 2.75 16.34 0.37
CA LEU A 425 2.81 14.90 0.63
C LEU A 425 4.02 14.21 -0.02
N ASP A 426 4.70 14.84 -0.97
CA ASP A 426 5.89 14.27 -1.61
C ASP A 426 7.11 14.28 -0.71
N ASN A 427 7.20 15.24 0.18
CA ASN A 427 8.40 15.46 0.98
C ASN A 427 8.12 15.36 2.47
N ALA A 428 8.09 14.14 2.98
CA ALA A 428 7.94 13.86 4.41
C ALA A 428 9.01 14.57 5.27
N ASN A 429 10.20 14.85 4.70
CA ASN A 429 11.30 15.48 5.42
C ASN A 429 10.99 16.92 5.83
N SER A 430 10.36 17.70 4.95
CA SER A 430 10.07 19.11 5.19
C SER A 430 8.65 19.33 5.70
N SER A 431 7.70 18.55 5.25
CA SER A 431 6.27 18.84 5.46
C SER A 431 5.63 18.05 6.60
N PHE A 432 6.20 16.88 6.98
CA PHE A 432 5.62 16.06 8.04
C PHE A 432 6.17 16.45 9.40
N LEU A 433 5.26 16.71 10.34
CA LEU A 433 5.55 16.99 11.73
C LEU A 433 5.39 15.78 12.63
N ALA A 434 4.39 14.94 12.37
CA ALA A 434 4.23 13.66 13.07
C ALA A 434 3.43 12.66 12.24
N ILE A 435 3.65 11.38 12.51
CA ILE A 435 2.93 10.24 11.90
C ILE A 435 2.35 9.40 13.02
N PHE A 436 1.08 9.04 12.87
CA PHE A 436 0.35 8.19 13.81
C PHE A 436 -0.21 6.97 13.10
N LYS A 437 -0.10 5.83 13.75
CA LYS A 437 -0.74 4.58 13.34
C LYS A 437 -1.43 3.96 14.54
N GLU A 438 -2.73 3.73 14.43
CA GLU A 438 -3.55 3.18 15.52
C GLU A 438 -3.35 3.95 16.84
N GLY A 439 -3.35 5.29 16.74
CA GLY A 439 -3.17 6.22 17.87
C GLY A 439 -1.75 6.28 18.46
N ARG A 440 -0.82 5.47 17.95
CA ARG A 440 0.59 5.47 18.39
C ARG A 440 1.41 6.43 17.57
N VAL A 441 2.24 7.21 18.23
CA VAL A 441 3.17 8.13 17.58
C VAL A 441 4.33 7.33 16.99
N VAL A 442 4.33 7.18 15.67
CA VAL A 442 5.39 6.49 14.91
C VAL A 442 6.66 7.32 14.90
N ALA A 443 6.54 8.60 14.54
CA ALA A 443 7.62 9.56 14.53
C ALA A 443 7.08 10.97 14.72
N SER A 444 7.83 11.85 15.40
CA SER A 444 7.41 13.22 15.65
C SER A 444 8.60 14.17 15.70
N LYS A 445 8.40 15.39 15.17
CA LYS A 445 9.25 16.58 15.33
C LYS A 445 8.65 17.55 16.35
N LEU A 446 7.42 17.30 16.84
CA LEU A 446 6.73 18.16 17.78
C LEU A 446 7.11 17.74 19.20
N GLU A 447 7.60 18.70 20.01
CA GLU A 447 7.97 18.44 21.42
C GLU A 447 6.78 17.99 22.28
N SER A 448 5.56 18.49 21.97
CA SER A 448 4.33 18.13 22.67
C SER A 448 3.83 16.71 22.34
N VAL A 449 4.35 16.09 21.30
CA VAL A 449 3.94 14.77 20.78
C VAL A 449 5.04 13.75 21.03
N VAL A 450 4.96 13.08 22.18
CA VAL A 450 5.97 12.12 22.61
C VAL A 450 5.84 10.82 21.82
N GLN A 451 6.94 10.43 21.16
CA GLN A 451 7.02 9.20 20.39
C GLN A 451 6.79 7.95 21.25
N ASP A 452 6.02 7.00 20.71
CA ASP A 452 5.78 5.72 21.38
C ASP A 452 7.09 4.91 21.49
N VAL A 453 7.28 4.27 22.64
CA VAL A 453 8.47 3.47 22.95
C VAL A 453 8.72 2.34 21.93
N ASN A 454 7.66 1.84 21.29
CA ASN A 454 7.75 0.79 20.28
C ASN A 454 8.34 1.28 18.96
N TYR A 455 8.45 2.59 18.76
CA TYR A 455 8.97 3.24 17.56
C TYR A 455 10.22 4.09 17.82
N ARG A 456 10.95 3.87 18.92
CA ARG A 456 12.11 4.68 19.32
C ARG A 456 13.18 4.84 18.25
N ASP A 457 13.33 3.84 17.38
CA ASP A 457 14.32 3.84 16.29
C ASP A 457 13.81 4.53 15.02
N PHE A 458 12.56 5.07 15.06
CA PHE A 458 11.97 5.78 13.94
C PHE A 458 12.23 7.27 14.11
N THR A 459 12.85 7.87 13.14
CA THR A 459 13.06 9.33 13.06
C THR A 459 12.51 9.80 11.73
N LEU A 460 11.67 10.85 11.78
CA LEU A 460 11.37 11.57 10.56
C LEU A 460 12.69 12.11 10.02
N PRO A 461 12.98 11.92 8.73
CA PRO A 461 14.21 12.40 8.15
C PRO A 461 14.33 13.91 8.41
N GLY A 462 15.47 14.34 8.98
CA GLY A 462 15.80 15.74 9.17
C GLY A 462 16.33 16.33 7.86
N GLU A 463 16.42 17.66 7.81
CA GLU A 463 17.17 18.35 6.76
C GLU A 463 18.60 17.80 6.75
N GLY A 464 18.99 17.06 5.69
CA GLY A 464 20.34 16.54 5.48
C GLY A 464 20.49 15.01 5.53
N ARG A 465 19.47 14.21 5.85
CA ARG A 465 19.49 12.75 5.74
C ARG A 465 18.37 12.18 4.84
N GLY A 466 17.66 13.05 4.14
CA GLY A 466 16.63 12.62 3.22
C GLY A 466 17.25 11.98 1.99
N ILE A 467 16.92 10.73 1.70
CA ILE A 467 16.88 10.27 0.33
C ILE A 467 15.70 11.04 -0.28
N THR A 468 15.93 12.31 -0.60
CA THR A 468 14.95 13.10 -1.33
C THR A 468 14.92 12.58 -2.75
N GLY A 469 13.75 12.48 -3.35
CA GLY A 469 13.61 12.22 -4.78
C GLY A 469 14.44 13.19 -5.66
N HIS A 470 14.94 14.28 -5.07
CA HIS A 470 15.91 15.21 -5.66
C HIS A 470 17.35 14.67 -5.76
N MET A 471 17.74 13.63 -5.02
CA MET A 471 19.11 13.07 -5.14
C MET A 471 19.37 12.36 -6.47
N TYR A 472 18.34 12.13 -7.28
CA TYR A 472 18.46 11.50 -8.59
C TYR A 472 18.15 12.47 -9.77
N LEU A 473 17.90 13.76 -9.49
CA LEU A 473 17.57 14.76 -10.50
C LEU A 473 18.75 15.68 -10.88
N ASN A 474 19.95 15.47 -10.32
CA ASN A 474 21.17 16.23 -10.69
C ASN A 474 22.19 15.35 -11.39
#